data_a2d628e305494b1687311a346f24236c
#
_entry.id   a2d628e305494b1687311a346f24236c
#
_cell.length_a   1.000
_cell.length_b   1.000
_cell.length_c   1.000
_cell.angle_alpha   90.00
_cell.angle_beta   90.00
_cell.angle_gamma   90.00
#
_symmetry.space_group_name_H-M   'P 1'
#
loop_
_entity.id
_entity.type
_entity.pdbx_description
1 polymer ?
#
loop_
_entity_poly.entity_id
_entity_poly.type
_entity_poly.pdbx_seq_one_letter_code
_entity_poly.pdbx_strand_id
1 'polypeptide(L)'
;RKKTRIFLENEFRKKENYNPEGIMESNDSRGYEKINFPIEREVASPHDILKSCYNFRTENDIGDEDFVILLTEQANNLNWFSFGDENNNAFIHTSDWGYYLGCNSAYPITYEVISNIYYMILFEGMSDINIHTHKIPEGCINDFCEQKKDIKLKMRTADICSVCQDLMIARNFPMSISTQIFEIMEYLRTKLISLERFVRTRGASKVEFRGYTRKMFL
;
A
#
# COMPACT_ATOMS: atom_id res chain seq x y z
N ARG A 1 -16.95 13.76 -13.43
CA ARG A 1 -16.00 12.67 -13.68
C ARG A 1 -15.02 12.65 -12.53
N LYS A 2 -15.10 11.60 -11.69
CA LYS A 2 -14.22 11.45 -10.52
C LYS A 2 -12.75 11.41 -10.95
N LYS A 3 -11.87 12.04 -10.18
CA LYS A 3 -10.43 12.06 -10.41
C LYS A 3 -9.73 11.40 -9.22
N THR A 4 -8.61 10.74 -9.47
CA THR A 4 -7.74 10.22 -8.43
C THR A 4 -6.56 11.17 -8.26
N ARG A 5 -6.33 11.62 -7.03
CA ARG A 5 -5.18 12.43 -6.64
C ARG A 5 -4.27 11.58 -5.79
N ILE A 6 -3.01 11.46 -6.19
CA ILE A 6 -1.98 10.73 -5.45
C ILE A 6 -0.90 11.74 -5.07
N PHE A 7 -0.51 11.77 -3.82
CA PHE A 7 0.54 12.65 -3.34
C PHE A 7 1.53 11.92 -2.42
N LEU A 8 2.74 12.45 -2.38
CA LEU A 8 3.83 11.96 -1.55
C LEU A 8 3.99 12.87 -0.34
N GLU A 9 4.03 12.33 0.86
CA GLU A 9 4.18 13.08 2.11
C GLU A 9 5.45 13.96 2.12
N ASN A 10 6.52 13.50 1.50
CA ASN A 10 7.79 14.25 1.44
C ASN A 10 7.70 15.59 0.69
N GLU A 11 6.71 15.81 -0.16
CA GLU A 11 6.49 17.09 -0.82
C GLU A 11 5.81 18.11 0.10
N PHE A 12 5.04 17.63 1.07
CA PHE A 12 4.37 18.45 2.08
C PHE A 12 5.35 19.00 3.13
N ARG A 13 6.31 18.18 3.60
CA ARG A 13 7.29 18.57 4.61
C ARG A 13 8.28 19.65 4.16
N LYS A 14 8.42 19.89 2.87
CA LYS A 14 9.26 20.99 2.33
C LYS A 14 8.69 22.38 2.60
N LYS A 15 7.42 22.51 2.95
CA LYS A 15 6.76 23.79 3.27
C LYS A 15 6.78 24.13 4.76
N GLU A 16 6.91 23.15 5.65
CA GLU A 16 7.12 23.37 7.07
C GLU A 16 8.62 23.28 7.36
N ASN A 17 9.21 24.37 7.89
CA ASN A 17 10.62 24.46 8.26
C ASN A 17 11.03 23.32 9.21
N TYR A 18 11.42 22.20 8.66
CA TYR A 18 12.04 21.12 9.40
C TYR A 18 13.50 21.47 9.64
N ASN A 19 13.85 21.84 10.85
CA ASN A 19 15.22 22.04 11.29
C ASN A 19 15.79 20.71 11.80
N PRO A 20 16.73 20.05 11.10
CA PRO A 20 17.33 18.78 11.55
C PRO A 20 18.47 18.94 12.57
N GLU A 21 18.70 20.14 13.10
CA GLU A 21 19.78 20.38 14.05
C GLU A 21 19.39 19.99 15.48
N GLY A 22 19.54 18.70 15.79
CA GLY A 22 19.33 18.12 17.11
C GLY A 22 20.19 16.90 17.38
N ILE A 23 21.29 16.70 16.64
CA ILE A 23 22.28 15.67 16.95
C ILE A 23 23.35 16.31 17.85
N MET A 24 23.19 16.16 19.16
CA MET A 24 24.26 16.45 20.09
C MET A 24 25.32 15.33 20.02
N GLU A 25 26.51 15.68 19.53
CA GLU A 25 27.72 14.88 19.71
C GLU A 25 28.08 14.87 21.20
N SER A 26 28.01 13.71 21.86
CA SER A 26 28.68 13.50 23.14
C SER A 26 29.84 12.53 22.93
N ASN A 27 31.04 13.07 22.87
CA ASN A 27 32.28 12.31 22.95
C ASN A 27 32.43 11.76 24.38
N ASP A 28 32.20 10.46 24.58
CA ASP A 28 32.68 9.73 25.74
C ASP A 28 33.59 8.59 25.26
N SER A 29 34.80 8.61 25.79
CA SER A 29 35.98 7.82 25.39
C SER A 29 36.00 6.39 25.91
N ARG A 30 34.87 5.72 26.02
CA ARG A 30 34.73 4.31 26.38
C ARG A 30 33.75 3.55 25.55
N GLY A 31 33.98 3.45 24.27
CA GLY A 31 33.70 2.35 23.33
C GLY A 31 32.39 1.55 23.41
N TYR A 32 31.34 2.03 24.09
CA TYR A 32 29.99 1.47 24.06
C TYR A 32 29.03 2.63 23.81
N GLU A 33 28.64 2.81 22.56
CA GLU A 33 27.51 3.66 22.23
C GLU A 33 26.27 3.11 22.96
N LYS A 34 25.81 3.84 23.96
CA LYS A 34 24.41 3.72 24.37
C LYS A 34 23.57 4.19 23.20
N ILE A 35 23.04 3.25 22.42
CA ILE A 35 21.98 3.54 21.48
C ILE A 35 20.79 3.96 22.36
N ASN A 36 20.66 5.26 22.61
CA ASN A 36 19.41 5.83 23.08
C ASN A 36 18.42 5.66 21.94
N PHE A 37 17.60 4.61 22.01
CA PHE A 37 16.39 4.56 21.21
C PHE A 37 15.64 5.85 21.53
N PRO A 38 15.32 6.67 20.51
CA PRO A 38 14.53 7.86 20.76
C PRO A 38 13.24 7.40 21.41
N ILE A 39 13.03 7.91 22.61
CA ILE A 39 11.82 7.82 23.41
C ILE A 39 10.61 7.92 22.48
N GLU A 40 9.74 6.91 22.55
CA GLU A 40 8.35 6.85 22.12
C GLU A 40 7.91 8.05 21.27
N ARG A 41 8.17 8.00 19.96
CA ARG A 41 7.33 8.74 19.04
C ARG A 41 5.96 8.09 19.16
N GLU A 42 5.01 8.85 19.65
CA GLU A 42 3.62 8.45 19.64
C GLU A 42 3.30 7.98 18.21
N VAL A 43 3.15 6.66 18.05
CA VAL A 43 2.96 6.08 16.72
C VAL A 43 1.56 6.46 16.29
N ALA A 44 1.43 7.21 15.20
CA ALA A 44 0.16 7.71 14.71
C ALA A 44 -0.85 6.58 14.53
N SER A 45 -2.12 6.86 14.79
CA SER A 45 -3.18 5.94 14.37
C SER A 45 -3.39 6.01 12.84
N PRO A 46 -3.99 5.01 12.19
CA PRO A 46 -4.38 5.12 10.79
C PRO A 46 -5.24 6.35 10.48
N HIS A 47 -6.12 6.73 11.39
CA HIS A 47 -6.95 7.93 11.25
C HIS A 47 -6.13 9.23 11.33
N ASP A 48 -5.05 9.26 12.14
CA ASP A 48 -4.17 10.44 12.17
C ASP A 48 -3.40 10.61 10.87
N ILE A 49 -2.99 9.52 10.23
CA ILE A 49 -2.37 9.57 8.90
C ILE A 49 -3.36 10.11 7.86
N LEU A 50 -4.63 9.70 7.90
CA LEU A 50 -5.66 10.20 7.00
C LEU A 50 -5.94 11.70 7.14
N LYS A 51 -5.62 12.33 8.28
CA LYS A 51 -5.72 13.80 8.43
C LYS A 51 -4.91 14.54 7.36
N SER A 52 -3.79 13.97 6.91
CA SER A 52 -3.01 14.53 5.81
C SER A 52 -3.79 14.57 4.49
N CYS A 53 -4.68 13.60 4.25
CA CYS A 53 -5.56 13.62 3.07
C CYS A 53 -6.60 14.75 3.16
N TYR A 54 -7.20 14.98 4.33
CA TYR A 54 -8.13 16.08 4.54
C TYR A 54 -7.46 17.45 4.38
N ASN A 55 -6.27 17.63 4.94
CA ASN A 55 -5.48 18.85 4.77
C ASN A 55 -5.17 19.08 3.29
N PHE A 56 -4.73 18.03 2.59
CA PHE A 56 -4.43 18.10 1.16
C PHE A 56 -5.67 18.48 0.33
N ARG A 57 -6.87 17.94 0.66
CA ARG A 57 -8.13 18.33 0.01
C ARG A 57 -8.39 19.83 0.19
N THR A 58 -8.33 20.30 1.44
CA THR A 58 -8.60 21.70 1.78
C THR A 58 -7.62 22.66 1.08
N GLU A 59 -6.32 22.33 1.08
CA GLU A 59 -5.29 23.18 0.47
C GLU A 59 -5.36 23.24 -1.05
N ASN A 60 -5.93 22.22 -1.70
CA ASN A 60 -5.95 22.09 -3.15
C ASN A 60 -7.37 22.17 -3.75
N ASP A 61 -8.38 22.53 -2.95
CA ASP A 61 -9.79 22.66 -3.36
C ASP A 61 -10.30 21.39 -4.09
N ILE A 62 -10.07 20.22 -3.46
CA ILE A 62 -10.46 18.92 -4.03
C ILE A 62 -11.84 18.53 -3.51
N GLY A 63 -12.79 18.30 -4.42
CA GLY A 63 -14.15 17.89 -4.09
C GLY A 63 -14.24 16.50 -3.45
N ASP A 64 -15.31 16.28 -2.68
CA ASP A 64 -15.52 15.03 -1.93
C ASP A 64 -15.72 13.80 -2.83
N GLU A 65 -16.11 14.01 -4.08
CA GLU A 65 -16.26 12.96 -5.07
C GLU A 65 -14.94 12.42 -5.65
N ASP A 66 -13.85 13.16 -5.52
CA ASP A 66 -12.53 12.75 -6.00
C ASP A 66 -11.83 11.85 -4.98
N PHE A 67 -11.02 10.92 -5.43
CA PHE A 67 -10.19 10.07 -4.56
C PHE A 67 -8.88 10.76 -4.22
N VAL A 68 -8.49 10.73 -2.94
CA VAL A 68 -7.17 11.20 -2.47
C VAL A 68 -6.42 10.04 -1.85
N ILE A 69 -5.24 9.74 -2.38
CA ILE A 69 -4.40 8.65 -1.91
C ILE A 69 -3.03 9.18 -1.50
N LEU A 70 -2.73 9.05 -0.22
CA LEU A 70 -1.44 9.40 0.35
C LEU A 70 -0.47 8.22 0.26
N LEU A 71 0.68 8.45 -0.34
CA LEU A 71 1.81 7.53 -0.27
C LEU A 71 2.76 7.99 0.84
N THR A 72 2.96 7.17 1.87
CA THR A 72 3.70 7.55 3.07
C THR A 72 4.65 6.45 3.55
N GLU A 73 5.73 6.84 4.22
CA GLU A 73 6.59 5.93 4.98
C GLU A 73 6.24 5.93 6.48
N GLN A 74 5.24 6.71 6.89
CA GLN A 74 4.84 6.80 8.28
C GLN A 74 4.21 5.49 8.75
N ALA A 75 4.80 4.88 9.76
CA ALA A 75 4.23 3.72 10.44
C ALA A 75 3.01 4.14 11.28
N ASN A 76 2.08 3.20 11.50
CA ASN A 76 0.95 3.38 12.38
C ASN A 76 0.89 2.29 13.45
N ASN A 77 0.18 2.58 14.54
CA ASN A 77 0.09 1.71 15.71
C ASN A 77 -0.60 0.34 15.45
N LEU A 78 -1.33 0.20 14.36
CA LEU A 78 -1.95 -1.06 13.93
C LEU A 78 -1.09 -1.82 12.91
N ASN A 79 0.05 -1.24 12.51
CA ASN A 79 0.93 -1.79 11.49
C ASN A 79 0.23 -2.08 10.15
N TRP A 80 -0.82 -1.30 9.82
CA TRP A 80 -1.53 -1.42 8.57
C TRP A 80 -0.73 -0.78 7.43
N PHE A 81 -0.64 -1.46 6.33
CA PHE A 81 0.07 -0.97 5.15
C PHE A 81 -0.83 -0.22 4.16
N SER A 82 -2.13 -0.31 4.34
CA SER A 82 -3.14 0.41 3.58
C SER A 82 -4.41 0.55 4.40
N PHE A 83 -5.06 1.69 4.30
CA PHE A 83 -6.34 1.96 4.96
C PHE A 83 -7.05 3.11 4.24
N GLY A 84 -8.36 2.99 4.04
CA GLY A 84 -9.21 4.01 3.48
C GLY A 84 -10.39 4.35 4.37
N ASP A 85 -10.98 5.54 4.16
CA ASP A 85 -12.18 6.00 4.85
C ASP A 85 -13.39 6.11 3.91
N GLU A 86 -14.51 6.53 4.47
CA GLU A 86 -15.78 6.73 3.76
C GLU A 86 -15.81 8.03 2.91
N ASN A 87 -14.77 8.86 3.02
CA ASN A 87 -14.66 10.16 2.35
C ASN A 87 -13.70 10.14 1.15
N ASN A 88 -13.53 8.97 0.54
CA ASN A 88 -12.66 8.78 -0.61
C ASN A 88 -11.18 9.12 -0.34
N ASN A 89 -10.71 8.96 0.90
CA ASN A 89 -9.30 9.07 1.26
C ASN A 89 -8.72 7.71 1.56
N ALA A 90 -7.45 7.51 1.20
CA ALA A 90 -6.68 6.35 1.61
C ALA A 90 -5.21 6.71 1.83
N PHE A 91 -4.51 5.91 2.64
CA PHE A 91 -3.05 5.91 2.63
C PHE A 91 -2.51 4.54 2.25
N ILE A 92 -1.30 4.54 1.69
CA ILE A 92 -0.54 3.33 1.36
C ILE A 92 0.88 3.54 1.89
N HIS A 93 1.32 2.64 2.76
CA HIS A 93 2.68 2.64 3.28
C HIS A 93 3.64 2.13 2.20
N THR A 94 4.69 2.91 1.88
CA THR A 94 5.54 2.68 0.71
C THR A 94 6.79 1.85 0.96
N SER A 95 7.24 1.70 2.23
CA SER A 95 8.47 0.99 2.57
C SER A 95 8.35 -0.53 2.44
N ASP A 96 9.49 -1.19 2.24
CA ASP A 96 9.67 -2.64 2.34
C ASP A 96 8.97 -3.54 1.32
N TRP A 97 8.21 -3.01 0.37
CA TRP A 97 7.55 -3.83 -0.64
C TRP A 97 8.50 -4.72 -1.44
N GLY A 98 9.66 -4.19 -1.84
CA GLY A 98 10.68 -4.95 -2.53
C GLY A 98 11.21 -6.11 -1.72
N TYR A 99 11.33 -5.94 -0.39
CA TYR A 99 11.75 -6.99 0.52
C TYR A 99 10.73 -8.14 0.60
N TYR A 100 9.45 -7.82 0.74
CA TYR A 100 8.39 -8.83 0.88
C TYR A 100 8.04 -9.54 -0.43
N LEU A 101 8.04 -8.82 -1.54
CA LEU A 101 7.55 -9.34 -2.81
C LEU A 101 8.64 -9.69 -3.82
N GLY A 102 9.88 -9.21 -3.61
CA GLY A 102 11.00 -9.45 -4.52
C GLY A 102 10.83 -8.78 -5.90
N CYS A 103 10.05 -7.70 -5.97
CA CYS A 103 9.81 -6.95 -7.19
C CYS A 103 9.98 -5.44 -6.95
N ASN A 104 9.90 -4.64 -8.02
CA ASN A 104 9.89 -3.19 -7.90
C ASN A 104 8.67 -2.74 -7.07
N SER A 105 8.91 -1.93 -6.05
CA SER A 105 7.87 -1.43 -5.13
C SER A 105 6.72 -0.70 -5.82
N ALA A 106 6.95 -0.13 -7.00
CA ALA A 106 5.90 0.50 -7.78
C ALA A 106 4.75 -0.45 -8.13
N TYR A 107 5.02 -1.75 -8.34
CA TYR A 107 3.98 -2.71 -8.72
C TYR A 107 2.97 -2.98 -7.59
N PRO A 108 3.40 -3.38 -6.38
CA PRO A 108 2.45 -3.57 -5.27
C PRO A 108 1.80 -2.25 -4.84
N ILE A 109 2.50 -1.13 -4.87
CA ILE A 109 1.89 0.18 -4.58
C ILE A 109 0.79 0.50 -5.59
N THR A 110 1.02 0.28 -6.90
CA THR A 110 -0.02 0.46 -7.92
C THR A 110 -1.19 -0.49 -7.69
N TYR A 111 -0.93 -1.75 -7.30
CA TYR A 111 -1.97 -2.70 -6.95
C TYR A 111 -2.83 -2.20 -5.78
N GLU A 112 -2.20 -1.68 -4.72
CA GLU A 112 -2.92 -1.10 -3.59
C GLU A 112 -3.70 0.16 -3.94
N VAL A 113 -3.20 1.00 -4.84
CA VAL A 113 -3.95 2.16 -5.36
C VAL A 113 -5.26 1.71 -6.00
N ILE A 114 -5.22 0.73 -6.91
CA ILE A 114 -6.44 0.25 -7.56
C ILE A 114 -7.36 -0.51 -6.61
N SER A 115 -6.81 -1.25 -5.65
CA SER A 115 -7.60 -1.94 -4.62
C SER A 115 -8.37 -0.94 -3.74
N ASN A 116 -7.73 0.14 -3.31
CA ASN A 116 -8.41 1.19 -2.53
C ASN A 116 -9.49 1.90 -3.35
N ILE A 117 -9.23 2.23 -4.61
CA ILE A 117 -10.25 2.81 -5.49
C ILE A 117 -11.44 1.85 -5.66
N TYR A 118 -11.17 0.56 -5.86
CA TYR A 118 -12.19 -0.47 -5.96
C TYR A 118 -13.04 -0.51 -4.69
N TYR A 119 -12.41 -0.52 -3.50
CA TYR A 119 -13.12 -0.53 -2.22
C TYR A 119 -13.97 0.72 -1.99
N MET A 120 -13.43 1.91 -2.25
CA MET A 120 -14.14 3.18 -2.09
C MET A 120 -15.35 3.33 -3.04
N ILE A 121 -15.36 2.62 -4.17
CA ILE A 121 -16.51 2.62 -5.10
C ILE A 121 -17.54 1.56 -4.71
N LEU A 122 -17.07 0.38 -4.28
CA LEU A 122 -17.94 -0.77 -4.08
C LEU A 122 -18.59 -0.81 -2.71
N PHE A 123 -17.90 -0.32 -1.67
CA PHE A 123 -18.31 -0.50 -0.27
C PHE A 123 -18.66 0.83 0.41
N GLU A 124 -19.60 0.77 1.34
CA GLU A 124 -20.10 1.92 2.11
C GLU A 124 -19.30 2.17 3.41
N GLY A 125 -18.14 1.52 3.56
CA GLY A 125 -17.24 1.70 4.71
C GLY A 125 -16.68 0.39 5.25
N MET A 126 -15.90 0.48 6.32
CA MET A 126 -15.14 -0.64 6.89
C MET A 126 -16.02 -1.81 7.35
N SER A 127 -17.21 -1.54 7.87
CA SER A 127 -18.16 -2.60 8.29
C SER A 127 -18.59 -3.45 7.10
N ASP A 128 -18.90 -2.81 5.99
CA ASP A 128 -19.32 -3.44 4.75
C ASP A 128 -18.14 -4.21 4.09
N ILE A 129 -16.96 -3.63 4.08
CA ILE A 129 -15.72 -4.31 3.64
C ILE A 129 -15.51 -5.59 4.43
N ASN A 130 -15.63 -5.55 5.77
CA ASN A 130 -15.40 -6.70 6.63
C ASN A 130 -16.38 -7.87 6.38
N ILE A 131 -17.61 -7.57 5.98
CA ILE A 131 -18.62 -8.59 5.65
C ILE A 131 -18.26 -9.32 4.35
N HIS A 132 -17.75 -8.59 3.35
CA HIS A 132 -17.52 -9.11 2.00
C HIS A 132 -16.07 -9.54 1.72
N THR A 133 -15.13 -9.24 2.63
CA THR A 133 -13.73 -9.65 2.50
C THR A 133 -13.59 -11.17 2.70
N HIS A 134 -12.88 -11.83 1.80
CA HIS A 134 -12.57 -13.25 1.92
C HIS A 134 -11.57 -13.48 3.05
N LYS A 135 -11.97 -14.28 4.05
CA LYS A 135 -11.09 -14.64 5.19
C LYS A 135 -10.08 -15.74 4.82
N ILE A 136 -10.41 -16.54 3.81
CA ILE A 136 -9.52 -17.55 3.23
C ILE A 136 -9.05 -16.99 1.90
N PRO A 137 -7.74 -16.74 1.71
CA PRO A 137 -7.22 -16.17 0.48
C PRO A 137 -7.44 -17.09 -0.73
N GLU A 138 -8.04 -16.56 -1.77
CA GLU A 138 -8.35 -17.25 -3.04
C GLU A 138 -7.58 -16.63 -4.22
N GLY A 139 -6.93 -15.49 -4.00
CA GLY A 139 -6.30 -14.66 -5.02
C GLY A 139 -7.20 -13.57 -5.59
N CYS A 140 -8.38 -13.38 -5.01
CA CYS A 140 -9.30 -12.32 -5.39
C CYS A 140 -8.85 -10.96 -4.83
N ILE A 141 -9.25 -9.86 -5.49
CA ILE A 141 -8.98 -8.49 -4.99
C ILE A 141 -9.54 -8.29 -3.57
N ASN A 142 -10.63 -8.98 -3.21
CA ASN A 142 -11.29 -8.91 -1.91
C ASN A 142 -10.69 -9.82 -0.84
N ASP A 143 -9.58 -10.51 -1.10
CA ASP A 143 -8.93 -11.28 -0.05
C ASP A 143 -8.41 -10.36 1.05
N PHE A 144 -8.64 -10.74 2.31
CA PHE A 144 -8.02 -10.07 3.44
C PHE A 144 -6.51 -10.30 3.45
N CYS A 145 -5.75 -9.24 3.58
CA CYS A 145 -4.29 -9.27 3.66
C CYS A 145 -3.83 -8.65 4.97
N GLU A 146 -3.39 -9.48 5.90
CA GLU A 146 -2.84 -9.03 7.17
C GLU A 146 -1.42 -8.47 7.01
N GLN A 147 -0.67 -9.03 6.09
CA GLN A 147 0.73 -8.68 5.84
C GLN A 147 0.98 -8.36 4.37
N LYS A 148 1.94 -7.48 4.10
CA LYS A 148 2.34 -7.10 2.72
C LYS A 148 2.63 -8.30 1.81
N LYS A 149 3.20 -9.38 2.34
CA LYS A 149 3.50 -10.59 1.56
C LYS A 149 2.25 -11.27 0.99
N ASP A 150 1.10 -11.11 1.64
CA ASP A 150 -0.16 -11.78 1.26
C ASP A 150 -0.70 -11.24 -0.06
N ILE A 151 -0.39 -9.97 -0.39
CA ILE A 151 -0.75 -9.35 -1.67
C ILE A 151 -0.16 -10.10 -2.87
N LYS A 152 0.91 -10.85 -2.67
CA LYS A 152 1.55 -11.60 -3.76
C LYS A 152 0.60 -12.56 -4.46
N LEU A 153 -0.28 -13.22 -3.73
CA LEU A 153 -1.28 -14.12 -4.30
C LEU A 153 -2.24 -13.33 -5.19
N LYS A 154 -2.80 -12.25 -4.68
CA LYS A 154 -3.74 -11.37 -5.41
C LYS A 154 -3.11 -10.82 -6.70
N MET A 155 -1.86 -10.36 -6.64
CA MET A 155 -1.13 -9.88 -7.82
C MET A 155 -0.84 -10.98 -8.84
N ARG A 156 -0.68 -12.23 -8.41
CA ARG A 156 -0.41 -13.38 -9.30
C ARG A 156 -1.65 -13.89 -10.01
N THR A 157 -2.76 -13.91 -9.32
CA THR A 157 -4.06 -14.32 -9.89
C THR A 157 -4.63 -13.21 -10.77
N ALA A 158 -4.51 -11.95 -10.33
CA ALA A 158 -5.11 -10.79 -10.99
C ALA A 158 -6.61 -11.01 -11.24
N ASP A 159 -7.33 -11.47 -10.20
CA ASP A 159 -8.70 -11.93 -10.33
C ASP A 159 -9.67 -11.18 -9.41
N ILE A 160 -10.91 -11.10 -9.86
CA ILE A 160 -12.09 -10.77 -9.07
C ILE A 160 -13.01 -11.98 -9.19
N CYS A 161 -13.17 -12.75 -8.14
CA CYS A 161 -13.96 -13.99 -8.17
C CYS A 161 -15.43 -13.74 -8.55
N SER A 162 -16.15 -14.78 -8.95
CA SER A 162 -17.53 -14.65 -9.43
C SER A 162 -18.46 -14.01 -8.40
N VAL A 163 -18.30 -14.36 -7.11
CA VAL A 163 -19.10 -13.78 -6.01
C VAL A 163 -18.89 -12.26 -5.92
N CYS A 164 -17.65 -11.81 -6.05
CA CYS A 164 -17.34 -10.38 -6.03
C CYS A 164 -17.78 -9.67 -7.31
N GLN A 165 -17.77 -10.35 -8.47
CA GLN A 165 -18.33 -9.81 -9.71
C GLN A 165 -19.84 -9.64 -9.61
N ASP A 166 -20.56 -10.62 -9.03
CA ASP A 166 -22.00 -10.53 -8.78
C ASP A 166 -22.31 -9.36 -7.84
N LEU A 167 -21.50 -9.15 -6.81
CA LEU A 167 -21.63 -8.00 -5.91
C LEU A 167 -21.43 -6.68 -6.65
N MET A 168 -20.41 -6.59 -7.53
CA MET A 168 -20.19 -5.41 -8.38
C MET A 168 -21.40 -5.10 -9.25
N ILE A 169 -22.02 -6.12 -9.86
CA ILE A 169 -23.23 -5.97 -10.67
C ILE A 169 -24.39 -5.47 -9.79
N ALA A 170 -24.61 -6.11 -8.64
CA ALA A 170 -25.70 -5.75 -7.72
C ALA A 170 -25.58 -4.30 -7.20
N ARG A 171 -24.36 -3.78 -7.09
CA ARG A 171 -24.07 -2.42 -6.61
C ARG A 171 -23.85 -1.41 -7.74
N ASN A 172 -24.13 -1.78 -8.98
CA ASN A 172 -23.93 -0.92 -10.16
C ASN A 172 -22.50 -0.37 -10.28
N PHE A 173 -21.49 -1.19 -10.00
CA PHE A 173 -20.10 -0.78 -10.14
C PHE A 173 -19.81 -0.34 -11.59
N PRO A 174 -19.15 0.82 -11.84
CA PRO A 174 -18.98 1.34 -13.17
C PRO A 174 -18.15 0.41 -14.07
N MET A 175 -18.71 -0.08 -15.17
CA MET A 175 -18.08 -1.01 -16.11
C MET A 175 -16.73 -0.48 -16.63
N SER A 176 -16.65 0.82 -16.92
CA SER A 176 -15.41 1.44 -17.42
C SER A 176 -14.27 1.39 -16.42
N ILE A 177 -14.57 1.45 -15.11
CA ILE A 177 -13.59 1.33 -14.04
C ILE A 177 -13.21 -0.13 -13.83
N SER A 178 -14.20 -1.03 -13.86
CA SER A 178 -13.97 -2.47 -13.81
C SER A 178 -12.96 -2.92 -14.86
N THR A 179 -13.18 -2.53 -16.12
CA THR A 179 -12.29 -2.84 -17.25
C THR A 179 -10.86 -2.33 -16.98
N GLN A 180 -10.71 -1.07 -16.53
CA GLN A 180 -9.38 -0.51 -16.21
C GLN A 180 -8.69 -1.26 -15.08
N ILE A 181 -9.42 -1.66 -14.02
CA ILE A 181 -8.89 -2.44 -12.92
C ILE A 181 -8.33 -3.78 -13.43
N PHE A 182 -9.11 -4.51 -14.24
CA PHE A 182 -8.67 -5.77 -14.83
C PHE A 182 -7.42 -5.60 -15.70
N GLU A 183 -7.40 -4.59 -16.57
CA GLU A 183 -6.24 -4.30 -17.44
C GLU A 183 -4.97 -4.01 -16.63
N ILE A 184 -5.08 -3.21 -15.56
CA ILE A 184 -3.95 -2.88 -14.71
C ILE A 184 -3.49 -4.11 -13.92
N MET A 185 -4.41 -4.88 -13.32
CA MET A 185 -4.07 -6.10 -12.59
C MET A 185 -3.36 -7.11 -13.50
N GLU A 186 -3.85 -7.33 -14.71
CA GLU A 186 -3.23 -8.23 -15.69
C GLU A 186 -1.83 -7.75 -16.10
N TYR A 187 -1.67 -6.45 -16.30
CA TYR A 187 -0.34 -5.87 -16.57
C TYR A 187 0.62 -6.13 -15.41
N LEU A 188 0.21 -5.89 -14.17
CA LEU A 188 1.04 -6.13 -12.98
C LEU A 188 1.40 -7.61 -12.83
N ARG A 189 0.43 -8.50 -13.08
CA ARG A 189 0.65 -9.96 -13.10
C ARG A 189 1.73 -10.36 -14.09
N THR A 190 1.67 -9.86 -15.32
CA THR A 190 2.68 -10.18 -16.34
C THR A 190 4.06 -9.70 -15.96
N LYS A 191 4.19 -8.53 -15.31
CA LYS A 191 5.46 -8.03 -14.80
C LYS A 191 6.01 -8.88 -13.67
N LEU A 192 5.18 -9.28 -12.71
CA LEU A 192 5.58 -10.14 -11.60
C LEU A 192 6.07 -11.51 -12.10
N ILE A 193 5.30 -12.16 -12.98
CA ILE A 193 5.67 -13.49 -13.54
C ILE A 193 6.94 -13.39 -14.39
N SER A 194 7.12 -12.33 -15.16
CA SER A 194 8.33 -12.11 -15.97
C SER A 194 9.57 -12.00 -15.10
N LEU A 195 9.49 -11.29 -13.97
CA LEU A 195 10.58 -11.19 -13.00
C LEU A 195 10.90 -12.54 -12.36
N GLU A 196 9.89 -13.30 -11.96
CA GLU A 196 10.09 -14.64 -11.38
C GLU A 196 10.74 -15.62 -12.38
N ARG A 197 10.34 -15.58 -13.65
CA ARG A 197 10.98 -16.38 -14.71
C ARG A 197 12.43 -15.95 -14.94
N PHE A 198 12.70 -14.66 -15.00
CA PHE A 198 14.04 -14.12 -15.18
C PHE A 198 14.98 -14.59 -14.06
N VAL A 199 14.54 -14.55 -12.81
CA VAL A 199 15.29 -15.03 -11.64
C VAL A 199 15.58 -16.53 -11.76
N ARG A 200 14.62 -17.34 -12.22
CA ARG A 200 14.79 -18.78 -12.38
C ARG A 200 15.73 -19.15 -13.53
N THR A 201 15.69 -18.43 -14.65
CA THR A 201 16.42 -18.81 -15.87
C THR A 201 17.86 -18.30 -15.92
N ARG A 202 18.17 -17.19 -15.28
CA ARG A 202 19.53 -16.60 -15.36
C ARG A 202 20.48 -17.06 -14.27
N GLY A 203 20.07 -17.99 -13.39
CA GLY A 203 20.97 -18.51 -12.36
C GLY A 203 21.66 -17.35 -11.64
N ALA A 204 20.87 -16.35 -11.19
CA ALA A 204 21.39 -15.19 -10.49
C ALA A 204 22.40 -15.68 -9.47
N SER A 205 23.59 -15.11 -9.48
CA SER A 205 24.70 -15.60 -8.70
C SER A 205 24.20 -15.89 -7.29
N LYS A 206 24.44 -17.07 -6.79
CA LYS A 206 23.92 -17.60 -5.51
C LYS A 206 24.13 -16.63 -4.33
N VAL A 207 24.93 -15.61 -4.50
CA VAL A 207 25.32 -14.63 -3.45
C VAL A 207 24.32 -13.49 -3.33
N GLU A 208 23.84 -12.90 -4.41
CA GLU A 208 22.90 -11.76 -4.35
C GLU A 208 21.47 -12.14 -4.00
N PHE A 209 21.06 -13.37 -4.31
CA PHE A 209 19.70 -13.87 -4.05
C PHE A 209 19.55 -14.71 -2.79
N ARG A 210 20.63 -15.09 -2.09
CA ARG A 210 20.51 -15.87 -0.84
C ARG A 210 19.68 -15.19 0.25
N GLY A 211 19.62 -13.87 0.26
CA GLY A 211 18.76 -13.11 1.17
C GLY A 211 17.27 -13.12 0.74
N TYR A 212 17.01 -13.09 -0.56
CA TYR A 212 15.66 -12.99 -1.12
C TYR A 212 14.97 -14.33 -1.29
N THR A 213 15.69 -15.36 -1.78
CA THR A 213 15.10 -16.68 -2.04
C THR A 213 14.80 -17.49 -0.80
N ARG A 214 15.60 -17.36 0.28
CA ARG A 214 15.38 -18.12 1.52
C ARG A 214 14.18 -17.66 2.32
N LYS A 215 13.72 -16.41 2.14
CA LYS A 215 12.55 -15.84 2.83
C LYS A 215 11.27 -15.84 1.98
N MET A 216 11.36 -16.15 0.67
CA MET A 216 10.20 -16.26 -0.21
C MET A 216 9.58 -17.67 -0.26
N PHE A 217 10.25 -18.70 0.30
CA PHE A 217 9.82 -20.10 0.20
C PHE A 217 9.70 -20.80 1.57
N LEU A 218 9.78 -20.07 2.67
CA LEU A 218 9.41 -20.48 4.01
C LEU A 218 8.28 -19.60 4.52
#